data_f238324ecfb8d214ec2209bd0bef87c3
#
_entry.id   f238324ecfb8d214ec2209bd0bef87c3
#
_cell.length_a   1.000
_cell.length_b   1.000
_cell.length_c   1.000
_cell.angle_alpha   90.00
_cell.angle_beta   90.00
_cell.angle_gamma   90.00
#
_symmetry.space_group_name_H-M   'P 1'
#
loop_
_entity.id
_entity.type
_entity.pdbx_description
1 polymer ?
#
loop_
_entity_poly.entity_id
_entity_poly.type
_entity_poly.pdbx_seq_one_letter_code
_entity_poly.pdbx_strand_id
1 'polypeptide(L)'
;MRRLGRLVILLSVLAGLAAPASLAAERMWVGFHDDPSFRWVANRQERVQSAAQANASIIRMLVQWNLVAKTRPASPTDPFDPAYDLGDIDEAVRSAQENDQEVILTISGTPRWANGGKSPNVMPTRVADLTNFSRAIASRYSGRFEGYPFVRFWSVWNEPNLQLFLAPQFDARGRSVAPANYAKLAAAAYAGLKAGNPRAQVAIGETSARGSDSATGLRPTHTPGKFAELVARANPRLKFDAWSHHPYPFNPNSPPRQVVKWPNVSLASLPRFDESLKTWFKRKSVPIWITEYGHQTKPPDSLGVSYAKQAAYIQQSISMAASYPFVNMFIWFVYQDDQGQPWESGVYTQSGSSKGSSPARFKASAGPLDPRNGIVLVRGGTPTPLVNLYTRRYCATDPVGTTIGMTWRVYRGGRLIAVDQQTSAIRIDCTISARLRFNVVKGQTYIATFALNDRSGIVLNRRLTIRGT
;
A
#
# COMPACT_ATOMS: atom_id res chain seq x y z
N MET A 1 50.51 51.47 -44.19
CA MET A 1 50.73 50.23 -43.45
C MET A 1 49.45 49.93 -42.68
N ARG A 2 48.63 48.96 -43.17
CA ARG A 2 47.33 48.61 -42.60
C ARG A 2 47.58 47.45 -41.64
N ARG A 3 47.20 47.63 -40.34
CA ARG A 3 47.13 46.52 -39.33
C ARG A 3 45.75 45.89 -39.35
N LEU A 4 45.69 44.61 -39.73
CA LEU A 4 44.50 43.78 -39.58
C LEU A 4 44.43 43.32 -38.11
N GLY A 5 43.29 43.68 -37.41
CA GLY A 5 42.92 43.12 -36.13
C GLY A 5 42.19 41.81 -36.33
N ARG A 6 42.72 40.72 -35.74
CA ARG A 6 42.00 39.41 -35.68
C ARG A 6 40.99 39.42 -34.52
N LEU A 7 39.73 39.30 -34.87
CA LEU A 7 38.64 39.10 -33.91
C LEU A 7 38.57 37.62 -33.55
N VAL A 8 38.87 37.27 -32.30
CA VAL A 8 38.70 35.91 -31.77
C VAL A 8 37.30 35.85 -31.15
N ILE A 9 36.38 35.09 -31.77
CA ILE A 9 35.06 34.79 -31.23
C ILE A 9 35.21 33.56 -30.33
N LEU A 10 35.11 33.76 -29.01
CA LEU A 10 34.94 32.68 -28.03
C LEU A 10 33.48 32.16 -28.09
N LEU A 11 33.29 30.98 -28.67
CA LEU A 11 32.03 30.23 -28.50
C LEU A 11 32.04 29.57 -27.12
N SER A 12 31.27 30.12 -26.19
CA SER A 12 30.97 29.49 -24.91
C SER A 12 29.94 28.39 -25.13
N VAL A 13 30.36 27.12 -25.17
CA VAL A 13 29.47 25.96 -25.15
C VAL A 13 28.92 25.83 -23.73
N LEU A 14 27.71 26.31 -23.50
CA LEU A 14 26.93 25.94 -22.31
C LEU A 14 26.52 24.46 -22.42
N ALA A 15 27.34 23.58 -21.85
CA ALA A 15 26.90 22.21 -21.56
C ALA A 15 25.83 22.27 -20.47
N GLY A 16 24.57 22.29 -20.89
CA GLY A 16 23.45 22.10 -19.99
C GLY A 16 23.56 20.72 -19.33
N LEU A 17 23.96 20.69 -18.08
CA LEU A 17 23.82 19.50 -17.24
C LEU A 17 22.32 19.21 -17.12
N ALA A 18 21.79 18.36 -18.02
CA ALA A 18 20.49 17.75 -17.85
C ALA A 18 20.55 16.95 -16.54
N ALA A 19 19.87 17.45 -15.51
CA ALA A 19 19.67 16.66 -14.29
C ALA A 19 19.09 15.29 -14.70
N PRO A 20 19.58 14.17 -14.13
CA PRO A 20 19.03 12.87 -14.47
C PRO A 20 17.55 12.91 -14.18
N ALA A 21 16.73 12.58 -15.19
CA ALA A 21 15.30 12.46 -15.03
C ALA A 21 15.03 11.49 -13.87
N SER A 22 14.43 11.98 -12.79
CA SER A 22 13.98 11.15 -11.68
C SER A 22 13.07 10.07 -12.27
N LEU A 23 13.46 8.80 -12.12
CA LEU A 23 12.63 7.67 -12.53
C LEU A 23 11.39 7.69 -11.63
N ALA A 24 10.29 8.20 -12.16
CA ALA A 24 9.00 8.16 -11.47
C ALA A 24 8.54 6.70 -11.28
N ALA A 25 7.76 6.44 -10.24
CA ALA A 25 7.06 5.17 -10.11
C ALA A 25 6.08 5.05 -11.28
N GLU A 26 6.34 4.11 -12.19
CA GLU A 26 5.52 3.95 -13.39
C GLU A 26 4.12 3.44 -13.04
N ARG A 27 3.98 2.72 -11.91
CA ARG A 27 2.73 2.17 -11.38
C ARG A 27 2.77 2.16 -9.86
N MET A 28 1.61 2.43 -9.25
CA MET A 28 1.45 2.52 -7.80
C MET A 28 0.03 2.10 -7.42
N TRP A 29 -0.12 1.28 -6.40
CA TRP A 29 -1.43 0.98 -5.82
C TRP A 29 -1.97 2.24 -5.16
N VAL A 30 -3.15 2.70 -5.57
CA VAL A 30 -3.82 3.87 -5.01
C VAL A 30 -5.21 3.47 -4.53
N GLY A 31 -5.55 3.84 -3.28
CA GLY A 31 -6.83 3.44 -2.72
C GLY A 31 -7.20 4.19 -1.46
N PHE A 32 -8.09 3.58 -0.67
CA PHE A 32 -8.64 4.15 0.55
C PHE A 32 -8.44 3.26 1.76
N HIS A 33 -8.36 3.88 2.94
CA HIS A 33 -8.56 3.26 4.23
C HIS A 33 -9.79 3.88 4.89
N ASP A 34 -10.82 3.06 5.15
CA ASP A 34 -12.04 3.50 5.82
C ASP A 34 -12.84 2.30 6.34
N ASP A 35 -12.44 1.76 7.50
CA ASP A 35 -13.11 0.61 8.09
C ASP A 35 -14.62 0.85 8.31
N PRO A 36 -15.09 1.99 8.86
CA PRO A 36 -16.52 2.24 8.99
C PRO A 36 -17.28 2.12 7.67
N SER A 37 -16.78 2.78 6.61
CA SER A 37 -17.44 2.79 5.31
C SER A 37 -17.47 1.43 4.62
N PHE A 38 -16.40 0.65 4.74
CA PHE A 38 -16.23 -0.59 3.96
C PHE A 38 -16.62 -1.85 4.73
N ARG A 39 -16.85 -1.76 6.07
CA ARG A 39 -17.11 -2.92 6.93
C ARG A 39 -18.36 -2.82 7.77
N TRP A 40 -18.66 -1.64 8.36
CA TRP A 40 -19.61 -1.57 9.48
C TRP A 40 -20.96 -0.96 9.13
N VAL A 41 -21.07 -0.24 8.01
CA VAL A 41 -22.34 0.35 7.56
C VAL A 41 -23.16 -0.66 6.73
N ALA A 42 -24.46 -0.47 6.68
CA ALA A 42 -25.38 -1.37 5.96
C ALA A 42 -25.10 -1.43 4.45
N ASN A 43 -24.73 -0.30 3.84
CA ASN A 43 -24.42 -0.19 2.40
C ASN A 43 -22.92 -0.30 2.08
N ARG A 44 -22.15 -1.01 2.91
CA ARG A 44 -20.69 -1.17 2.75
C ARG A 44 -20.26 -1.72 1.40
N GLN A 45 -21.01 -2.68 0.83
CA GLN A 45 -20.69 -3.26 -0.48
C GLN A 45 -20.81 -2.24 -1.60
N GLU A 46 -21.84 -1.39 -1.59
CA GLU A 46 -22.02 -0.29 -2.55
C GLU A 46 -20.86 0.73 -2.44
N ARG A 47 -20.38 0.99 -1.21
CA ARG A 47 -19.25 1.89 -0.99
C ARG A 47 -17.95 1.31 -1.50
N VAL A 48 -17.70 0.02 -1.31
CA VAL A 48 -16.56 -0.70 -1.91
C VAL A 48 -16.61 -0.62 -3.44
N GLN A 49 -17.80 -0.88 -4.03
CA GLN A 49 -18.00 -0.74 -5.47
C GLN A 49 -17.76 0.70 -5.97
N SER A 50 -18.29 1.69 -5.25
CA SER A 50 -18.08 3.10 -5.59
C SER A 50 -16.60 3.52 -5.50
N ALA A 51 -15.87 3.01 -4.52
CA ALA A 51 -14.42 3.21 -4.42
C ALA A 51 -13.69 2.60 -5.64
N ALA A 52 -14.08 1.40 -6.08
CA ALA A 52 -13.53 0.78 -7.29
C ALA A 52 -13.83 1.60 -8.56
N GLN A 53 -15.06 2.13 -8.70
CA GLN A 53 -15.46 3.02 -9.79
C GLN A 53 -14.69 4.36 -9.76
N ALA A 54 -14.23 4.77 -8.59
CA ALA A 54 -13.31 5.90 -8.41
C ALA A 54 -11.83 5.53 -8.70
N ASN A 55 -11.56 4.39 -9.33
CA ASN A 55 -10.22 3.88 -9.64
C ASN A 55 -9.36 3.55 -8.41
N ALA A 56 -9.96 3.34 -7.24
CA ALA A 56 -9.23 2.75 -6.13
C ALA A 56 -8.87 1.30 -6.48
N SER A 57 -7.60 1.01 -6.62
CA SER A 57 -7.08 -0.32 -6.97
C SER A 57 -6.80 -1.19 -5.75
N ILE A 58 -6.87 -0.61 -4.55
CA ILE A 58 -6.59 -1.27 -3.27
C ILE A 58 -7.43 -0.66 -2.14
N ILE A 59 -7.79 -1.50 -1.16
CA ILE A 59 -8.42 -1.06 0.11
C ILE A 59 -7.56 -1.54 1.28
N ARG A 60 -7.31 -0.64 2.25
CA ARG A 60 -6.66 -0.99 3.52
C ARG A 60 -7.71 -1.22 4.60
N MET A 61 -7.52 -2.26 5.40
CA MET A 61 -8.39 -2.64 6.52
C MET A 61 -7.56 -3.00 7.75
N LEU A 62 -8.03 -2.65 8.94
CA LEU A 62 -7.40 -3.02 10.20
C LEU A 62 -7.89 -4.40 10.67
N VAL A 63 -6.96 -5.28 10.97
CA VAL A 63 -7.19 -6.53 11.69
C VAL A 63 -6.77 -6.32 13.14
N GLN A 64 -7.69 -5.83 13.95
CA GLN A 64 -7.46 -5.58 15.37
C GLN A 64 -7.47 -6.91 16.13
N TRP A 65 -6.29 -7.49 16.39
CA TRP A 65 -6.13 -8.79 17.02
C TRP A 65 -6.91 -8.91 18.34
N ASN A 66 -6.96 -7.83 19.14
CA ASN A 66 -7.72 -7.79 20.38
C ASN A 66 -9.25 -7.88 20.19
N LEU A 67 -9.76 -7.50 19.03
CA LEU A 67 -11.20 -7.62 18.69
C LEU A 67 -11.49 -8.95 18.00
N VAL A 68 -10.58 -9.42 17.14
CA VAL A 68 -10.69 -10.69 16.42
C VAL A 68 -10.56 -11.89 17.36
N ALA A 69 -9.66 -11.85 18.34
CA ALA A 69 -9.39 -12.95 19.26
C ALA A 69 -9.64 -12.52 20.72
N LYS A 70 -10.90 -12.32 21.09
CA LYS A 70 -11.30 -11.88 22.45
C LYS A 70 -10.92 -12.90 23.51
N THR A 71 -10.93 -14.18 23.16
CA THR A 71 -10.51 -15.32 23.99
C THR A 71 -9.29 -16.00 23.39
N ARG A 72 -8.55 -16.74 24.22
CA ARG A 72 -7.39 -17.50 23.74
C ARG A 72 -7.83 -18.66 22.85
N PRO A 73 -7.34 -18.76 21.60
CA PRO A 73 -7.66 -19.86 20.71
C PRO A 73 -7.12 -21.19 21.24
N ALA A 74 -7.88 -22.27 21.05
CA ALA A 74 -7.45 -23.62 21.41
C ALA A 74 -6.40 -24.15 20.43
N SER A 75 -6.56 -23.83 19.16
CA SER A 75 -5.64 -24.17 18.06
C SER A 75 -5.10 -22.89 17.40
N PRO A 76 -4.13 -22.20 17.99
CA PRO A 76 -3.77 -20.83 17.66
C PRO A 76 -3.17 -20.62 16.26
N THR A 77 -2.86 -21.70 15.53
CA THR A 77 -2.41 -21.64 14.11
C THR A 77 -3.47 -22.11 13.13
N ASP A 78 -4.62 -22.60 13.62
CA ASP A 78 -5.75 -22.96 12.78
C ASP A 78 -6.45 -21.67 12.27
N PRO A 79 -6.58 -21.48 10.93
CA PRO A 79 -7.27 -20.32 10.35
C PRO A 79 -8.77 -20.27 10.65
N PHE A 80 -9.34 -21.37 11.16
CA PHE A 80 -10.78 -21.53 11.46
C PHE A 80 -11.07 -21.81 12.94
N ASP A 81 -10.09 -21.59 13.83
CA ASP A 81 -10.36 -21.68 15.26
C ASP A 81 -11.51 -20.75 15.64
N PRO A 82 -12.55 -21.24 16.36
CA PRO A 82 -13.76 -20.46 16.65
C PRO A 82 -13.53 -19.23 17.52
N ALA A 83 -12.36 -19.09 18.15
CA ALA A 83 -11.97 -17.87 18.85
C ALA A 83 -11.60 -16.71 17.89
N TYR A 84 -11.45 -16.96 16.60
CA TYR A 84 -11.14 -15.94 15.59
C TYR A 84 -12.43 -15.42 14.92
N ASP A 85 -12.93 -14.29 15.39
CA ASP A 85 -14.08 -13.58 14.83
C ASP A 85 -13.61 -12.69 13.66
N LEU A 86 -13.69 -13.22 12.43
CA LEU A 86 -13.23 -12.59 11.20
C LEU A 86 -14.35 -12.33 10.18
N GLY A 87 -15.61 -12.54 10.55
CA GLY A 87 -16.72 -12.55 9.61
C GLY A 87 -16.89 -11.27 8.79
N ASP A 88 -16.74 -10.11 9.42
CA ASP A 88 -16.82 -8.81 8.74
C ASP A 88 -15.59 -8.55 7.83
N ILE A 89 -14.42 -9.03 8.23
CA ILE A 89 -13.18 -8.94 7.42
C ILE A 89 -13.28 -9.87 6.21
N ASP A 90 -13.78 -11.11 6.40
CA ASP A 90 -14.01 -12.05 5.30
C ASP A 90 -14.93 -11.46 4.23
N GLU A 91 -16.04 -10.85 4.66
CA GLU A 91 -16.99 -10.20 3.76
C GLU A 91 -16.34 -9.03 3.01
N ALA A 92 -15.64 -8.15 3.74
CA ALA A 92 -15.02 -6.98 3.14
C ALA A 92 -13.89 -7.35 2.17
N VAL A 93 -13.09 -8.39 2.47
CA VAL A 93 -12.06 -8.91 1.56
C VAL A 93 -12.70 -9.45 0.27
N ARG A 94 -13.77 -10.25 0.37
CA ARG A 94 -14.49 -10.74 -0.81
C ARG A 94 -15.09 -9.60 -1.61
N SER A 95 -15.78 -8.66 -0.97
CA SER A 95 -16.39 -7.50 -1.65
C SER A 95 -15.37 -6.67 -2.41
N ALA A 96 -14.19 -6.39 -1.81
CA ALA A 96 -13.12 -5.69 -2.48
C ALA A 96 -12.63 -6.46 -3.72
N GLN A 97 -12.43 -7.77 -3.59
CA GLN A 97 -11.93 -8.58 -4.70
C GLN A 97 -12.97 -8.84 -5.80
N GLU A 98 -14.26 -8.95 -5.46
CA GLU A 98 -15.36 -8.96 -6.43
C GLU A 98 -15.39 -7.69 -7.29
N ASN A 99 -14.94 -6.57 -6.72
CA ASN A 99 -14.72 -5.32 -7.43
C ASN A 99 -13.30 -5.18 -8.01
N ASP A 100 -12.56 -6.30 -8.09
CA ASP A 100 -11.22 -6.40 -8.68
C ASP A 100 -10.16 -5.54 -7.96
N GLN A 101 -10.35 -5.25 -6.68
CA GLN A 101 -9.40 -4.49 -5.86
C GLN A 101 -8.46 -5.44 -5.11
N GLU A 102 -7.23 -5.00 -4.88
CA GLU A 102 -6.34 -5.60 -3.88
C GLU A 102 -6.77 -5.20 -2.48
N VAL A 103 -6.28 -5.96 -1.51
CA VAL A 103 -6.48 -5.66 -0.08
C VAL A 103 -5.13 -5.63 0.62
N ILE A 104 -4.94 -4.66 1.51
CA ILE A 104 -3.88 -4.68 2.51
C ILE A 104 -4.52 -4.84 3.89
N LEU A 105 -4.12 -5.88 4.63
CA LEU A 105 -4.56 -6.14 5.99
C LEU A 105 -3.47 -5.73 6.99
N THR A 106 -3.84 -4.85 7.93
CA THR A 106 -2.94 -4.32 8.95
C THR A 106 -3.23 -4.97 10.29
N ILE A 107 -2.30 -5.78 10.82
CA ILE A 107 -2.45 -6.42 12.13
C ILE A 107 -2.05 -5.44 13.23
N SER A 108 -2.92 -5.24 14.24
CA SER A 108 -2.63 -4.38 15.40
C SER A 108 -3.37 -4.84 16.66
N GLY A 109 -2.98 -4.28 17.80
CA GLY A 109 -3.69 -4.43 19.07
C GLY A 109 -3.53 -5.82 19.71
N THR A 110 -3.09 -5.88 20.96
CA THR A 110 -2.86 -7.13 21.71
C THR A 110 -4.11 -7.49 22.53
N PRO A 111 -4.64 -8.73 22.46
CA PRO A 111 -5.70 -9.18 23.34
C PRO A 111 -5.29 -9.21 24.81
N ARG A 112 -6.21 -8.94 25.71
CA ARG A 112 -5.95 -8.93 27.17
C ARG A 112 -5.38 -10.25 27.67
N TRP A 113 -5.80 -11.38 27.13
CA TRP A 113 -5.29 -12.71 27.51
C TRP A 113 -3.83 -12.92 27.08
N ALA A 114 -3.31 -12.16 26.09
CA ALA A 114 -1.94 -12.28 25.62
C ALA A 114 -0.96 -11.32 26.32
N ASN A 115 -1.45 -10.22 26.92
CA ASN A 115 -0.59 -9.19 27.54
C ASN A 115 -0.77 -9.02 29.05
N GLY A 116 -1.38 -10.02 29.72
CA GLY A 116 -1.60 -9.96 31.17
C GLY A 116 -2.69 -8.98 31.60
N GLY A 117 -3.75 -8.82 30.80
CA GLY A 117 -4.91 -7.99 31.11
C GLY A 117 -4.73 -6.50 30.81
N LYS A 118 -3.63 -6.10 30.18
CA LYS A 118 -3.31 -4.69 29.86
C LYS A 118 -4.08 -4.19 28.63
N SER A 119 -3.92 -2.88 28.36
CA SER A 119 -4.51 -2.23 27.18
C SER A 119 -3.97 -2.81 25.87
N PRO A 120 -4.70 -2.75 24.76
CA PRO A 120 -4.30 -3.34 23.47
C PRO A 120 -3.00 -2.76 22.89
N ASN A 121 -2.60 -1.55 23.28
CA ASN A 121 -1.34 -0.93 22.88
C ASN A 121 -0.10 -1.47 23.62
N VAL A 122 -0.27 -2.42 24.54
CA VAL A 122 0.86 -3.09 25.22
C VAL A 122 1.15 -4.42 24.53
N MET A 123 2.42 -4.64 24.17
CA MET A 123 2.85 -5.85 23.47
C MET A 123 2.49 -7.14 24.24
N PRO A 124 2.34 -8.29 23.56
CA PRO A 124 2.09 -9.56 24.23
C PRO A 124 3.30 -9.98 25.09
N THR A 125 3.03 -10.67 26.18
CA THR A 125 4.08 -11.24 27.07
C THR A 125 4.89 -12.32 26.36
N ARG A 126 4.27 -13.03 25.40
CA ARG A 126 4.92 -14.01 24.52
C ARG A 126 4.66 -13.62 23.08
N VAL A 127 5.69 -13.17 22.36
CA VAL A 127 5.57 -12.79 20.94
C VAL A 127 5.16 -13.96 20.04
N ALA A 128 5.35 -15.21 20.49
CA ALA A 128 4.86 -16.41 19.81
C ALA A 128 3.33 -16.41 19.63
N ASP A 129 2.57 -15.80 20.55
CA ASP A 129 1.12 -15.67 20.40
C ASP A 129 0.76 -14.82 19.17
N LEU A 130 1.53 -13.74 18.89
CA LEU A 130 1.37 -12.95 17.67
C LEU A 130 1.83 -13.71 16.42
N THR A 131 2.90 -14.50 16.51
CA THR A 131 3.35 -15.35 15.39
C THR A 131 2.25 -16.33 14.98
N ASN A 132 1.63 -17.00 15.96
CA ASN A 132 0.57 -17.98 15.72
C ASN A 132 -0.67 -17.31 15.10
N PHE A 133 -1.13 -16.19 15.66
CA PHE A 133 -2.24 -15.41 15.09
C PHE A 133 -1.94 -14.99 13.65
N SER A 134 -0.77 -14.39 13.40
CA SER A 134 -0.35 -13.95 12.07
C SER A 134 -0.31 -15.12 11.07
N ARG A 135 0.13 -16.31 11.53
CA ARG A 135 0.10 -17.52 10.70
C ARG A 135 -1.32 -17.95 10.38
N ALA A 136 -2.21 -17.97 11.37
CA ALA A 136 -3.61 -18.39 11.19
C ALA A 136 -4.30 -17.51 10.14
N ILE A 137 -4.26 -16.17 10.30
CA ILE A 137 -4.96 -15.27 9.38
C ILE A 137 -4.32 -15.24 7.98
N ALA A 138 -3.00 -15.34 7.88
CA ALA A 138 -2.34 -15.44 6.56
C ALA A 138 -2.64 -16.76 5.87
N SER A 139 -2.79 -17.86 6.61
CA SER A 139 -3.27 -19.15 6.09
C SER A 139 -4.70 -19.04 5.56
N ARG A 140 -5.61 -18.38 6.30
CA ARG A 140 -7.01 -18.15 5.89
C ARG A 140 -7.08 -17.47 4.52
N TYR A 141 -6.30 -16.42 4.31
CA TYR A 141 -6.26 -15.66 3.07
C TYR A 141 -5.09 -16.05 2.16
N SER A 142 -4.72 -17.33 2.14
CA SER A 142 -3.64 -17.85 1.27
C SER A 142 -4.13 -18.27 -0.12
N GLY A 143 -5.43 -18.21 -0.39
CA GLY A 143 -6.07 -18.73 -1.62
C GLY A 143 -6.22 -20.25 -1.64
N ARG A 144 -5.91 -20.95 -0.54
CA ARG A 144 -6.03 -22.41 -0.44
C ARG A 144 -7.42 -22.90 -0.09
N PHE A 145 -8.23 -22.04 0.50
CA PHE A 145 -9.55 -22.39 1.00
C PHE A 145 -10.61 -21.71 0.15
N GLU A 146 -11.62 -22.46 -0.27
CA GLU A 146 -12.75 -21.94 -1.01
C GLU A 146 -13.50 -20.86 -0.19
N GLY A 147 -13.87 -19.76 -0.84
CA GLY A 147 -14.51 -18.61 -0.20
C GLY A 147 -13.56 -17.70 0.59
N TYR A 148 -12.26 -18.03 0.66
CA TYR A 148 -11.21 -17.23 1.33
C TYR A 148 -10.12 -16.85 0.35
N PRO A 149 -10.31 -15.79 -0.43
CA PRO A 149 -9.42 -15.45 -1.52
C PRO A 149 -8.05 -14.97 -1.04
N PHE A 150 -7.07 -15.03 -1.93
CA PHE A 150 -5.69 -14.66 -1.65
C PHE A 150 -5.54 -13.17 -1.34
N VAL A 151 -5.00 -12.83 -0.16
CA VAL A 151 -4.55 -11.49 0.19
C VAL A 151 -3.03 -11.41 0.10
N ARG A 152 -2.55 -10.47 -0.72
CA ARG A 152 -1.13 -10.27 -0.97
C ARG A 152 -0.47 -9.38 0.06
N PHE A 153 -1.08 -8.23 0.38
CA PHE A 153 -0.44 -7.17 1.13
C PHE A 153 -0.83 -7.18 2.60
N TRP A 154 0.17 -7.06 3.45
CA TRP A 154 0.04 -7.07 4.90
C TRP A 154 0.91 -5.99 5.51
N SER A 155 0.47 -5.42 6.61
CA SER A 155 1.33 -4.55 7.41
C SER A 155 1.18 -4.84 8.90
N VAL A 156 2.20 -4.41 9.66
CA VAL A 156 2.33 -4.80 11.06
C VAL A 156 2.25 -3.58 11.95
N TRP A 157 1.24 -3.58 12.80
CA TRP A 157 0.91 -2.55 13.78
C TRP A 157 0.29 -1.29 13.16
N ASN A 158 0.06 -0.26 14.02
CA ASN A 158 -0.37 1.07 13.61
C ASN A 158 0.39 2.08 14.47
N GLU A 159 1.03 3.05 13.89
CA GLU A 159 1.76 4.17 14.48
C GLU A 159 2.56 3.83 15.76
N PRO A 160 3.42 2.79 15.74
CA PRO A 160 4.10 2.28 16.94
C PRO A 160 5.08 3.29 17.56
N ASN A 161 5.38 4.37 16.88
CA ASN A 161 6.18 5.48 17.39
C ASN A 161 5.37 6.42 18.32
N LEU A 162 4.07 6.18 18.49
CA LEU A 162 3.17 6.91 19.39
C LEU A 162 2.73 6.02 20.55
N GLN A 163 2.71 6.58 21.77
CA GLN A 163 2.25 5.85 22.95
C GLN A 163 0.80 5.39 22.87
N LEU A 164 -0.02 6.09 22.10
CA LEU A 164 -1.42 5.70 21.86
C LEU A 164 -1.52 4.28 21.30
N PHE A 165 -0.58 3.89 20.45
CA PHE A 165 -0.62 2.62 19.72
C PHE A 165 0.41 1.59 20.21
N LEU A 166 1.54 2.03 20.81
CA LEU A 166 2.50 1.12 21.42
C LEU A 166 3.06 1.74 22.72
N ALA A 167 2.76 1.11 23.84
CA ALA A 167 3.16 1.55 25.17
C ALA A 167 3.95 0.46 25.92
N PRO A 168 4.91 0.87 26.78
CA PRO A 168 5.41 2.23 26.92
C PRO A 168 6.38 2.62 25.80
N GLN A 169 6.49 3.93 25.49
CA GLN A 169 7.51 4.43 24.56
C GLN A 169 8.90 4.48 25.23
N PHE A 170 8.92 4.84 26.51
CA PHE A 170 10.11 4.93 27.35
C PHE A 170 9.87 4.19 28.67
N ASP A 171 10.92 3.68 29.29
CA ASP A 171 10.84 3.07 30.63
C ASP A 171 10.84 4.14 31.75
N ALA A 172 10.73 3.71 32.99
CA ALA A 172 10.69 4.60 34.15
C ALA A 172 11.97 5.45 34.32
N ARG A 173 13.06 5.07 33.65
CA ARG A 173 14.34 5.81 33.66
C ARG A 173 14.49 6.72 32.45
N GLY A 174 13.42 6.86 31.63
CA GLY A 174 13.43 7.67 30.41
C GLY A 174 14.19 7.03 29.23
N ARG A 175 14.54 5.76 29.28
CA ARG A 175 15.22 5.06 28.19
C ARG A 175 14.19 4.59 27.15
N SER A 176 14.48 4.81 25.87
CA SER A 176 13.65 4.34 24.77
C SER A 176 13.51 2.82 24.75
N VAL A 177 12.26 2.29 24.75
CA VAL A 177 11.97 0.85 24.74
C VAL A 177 11.05 0.44 23.61
N ALA A 178 10.16 1.32 23.13
CA ALA A 178 9.19 0.97 22.09
C ALA A 178 9.83 0.50 20.78
N PRO A 179 10.92 1.08 20.24
CA PRO A 179 11.52 0.60 19.00
C PRO A 179 12.04 -0.84 19.11
N ALA A 180 12.67 -1.21 20.24
CA ALA A 180 13.15 -2.57 20.47
C ALA A 180 11.98 -3.56 20.65
N ASN A 181 10.92 -3.16 21.32
CA ASN A 181 9.69 -3.94 21.43
C ASN A 181 9.02 -4.12 20.07
N TYR A 182 8.95 -3.07 19.28
CA TYR A 182 8.40 -3.13 17.94
C TYR A 182 9.22 -4.05 17.01
N ALA A 183 10.53 -4.02 17.08
CA ALA A 183 11.39 -4.93 16.32
C ALA A 183 11.04 -6.41 16.59
N LYS A 184 10.71 -6.76 17.86
CA LYS A 184 10.24 -8.12 18.23
C LYS A 184 8.85 -8.42 17.66
N LEU A 185 7.90 -7.47 17.74
CA LEU A 185 6.55 -7.61 17.17
C LEU A 185 6.62 -7.80 15.66
N ALA A 186 7.39 -6.95 14.97
CA ALA A 186 7.55 -7.01 13.52
C ALA A 186 8.18 -8.34 13.08
N ALA A 187 9.20 -8.82 13.76
CA ALA A 187 9.83 -10.11 13.47
C ALA A 187 8.85 -11.28 13.66
N ALA A 188 8.08 -11.28 14.74
CA ALA A 188 7.10 -12.30 15.07
C ALA A 188 5.95 -12.35 14.03
N ALA A 189 5.37 -11.20 13.71
CA ALA A 189 4.31 -11.10 12.71
C ALA A 189 4.81 -11.48 11.31
N TYR A 190 5.98 -11.00 10.89
CA TYR A 190 6.57 -11.36 9.60
C TYR A 190 6.75 -12.89 9.48
N ALA A 191 7.32 -13.53 10.51
CA ALA A 191 7.52 -14.97 10.51
C ALA A 191 6.19 -15.73 10.40
N GLY A 192 5.16 -15.32 11.15
CA GLY A 192 3.83 -15.91 11.10
C GLY A 192 3.17 -15.73 9.74
N LEU A 193 3.15 -14.50 9.21
CA LEU A 193 2.56 -14.18 7.91
C LEU A 193 3.21 -15.00 6.77
N LYS A 194 4.53 -15.08 6.74
CA LYS A 194 5.25 -15.88 5.72
C LYS A 194 5.04 -17.38 5.89
N ALA A 195 4.89 -17.87 7.12
CA ALA A 195 4.57 -19.28 7.37
C ALA A 195 3.14 -19.65 6.93
N GLY A 196 2.16 -18.75 7.10
CA GLY A 196 0.78 -18.94 6.64
C GLY A 196 0.62 -18.75 5.14
N ASN A 197 1.27 -17.73 4.59
CA ASN A 197 1.23 -17.40 3.17
C ASN A 197 2.63 -16.95 2.68
N PRO A 198 3.44 -17.83 2.09
CA PRO A 198 4.79 -17.50 1.60
C PRO A 198 4.81 -16.40 0.54
N ARG A 199 3.68 -16.17 -0.16
CA ARG A 199 3.53 -15.12 -1.18
C ARG A 199 3.09 -13.77 -0.61
N ALA A 200 2.79 -13.68 0.69
CA ALA A 200 2.46 -12.42 1.34
C ALA A 200 3.62 -11.43 1.21
N GLN A 201 3.30 -10.19 0.90
CA GLN A 201 4.21 -9.05 0.98
C GLN A 201 3.90 -8.30 2.27
N VAL A 202 4.91 -8.14 3.12
CA VAL A 202 4.73 -7.66 4.49
C VAL A 202 5.51 -6.37 4.70
N ALA A 203 4.79 -5.28 4.98
CA ALA A 203 5.38 -4.04 5.43
C ALA A 203 5.50 -3.99 6.95
N ILE A 204 6.53 -3.31 7.42
CA ILE A 204 6.69 -2.90 8.81
C ILE A 204 6.84 -1.38 8.87
N GLY A 205 6.82 -0.81 10.06
CA GLY A 205 6.96 0.64 10.26
C GLY A 205 5.65 1.25 10.70
N GLU A 206 4.71 1.44 9.77
CA GLU A 206 3.41 2.09 10.02
C GLU A 206 3.56 3.37 10.85
N THR A 207 4.66 4.12 10.67
CA THR A 207 5.02 5.23 11.55
C THR A 207 4.22 6.49 11.24
N SER A 208 3.75 7.18 12.29
CA SER A 208 3.18 8.53 12.19
C SER A 208 4.21 9.54 11.71
N ALA A 209 3.77 10.63 11.07
CA ALA A 209 4.63 11.68 10.51
C ALA A 209 5.54 12.36 11.53
N ARG A 210 5.15 12.41 12.80
CA ARG A 210 5.78 13.24 13.82
C ARG A 210 5.89 12.57 15.19
N GLY A 211 6.82 13.07 15.98
CA GLY A 211 7.03 12.74 17.38
C GLY A 211 7.95 13.76 18.05
N SER A 212 8.27 13.56 19.32
CA SER A 212 9.07 14.50 20.12
C SER A 212 10.43 13.93 20.57
N ASP A 213 10.62 12.62 20.53
CA ASP A 213 11.79 11.90 21.12
C ASP A 213 12.00 12.19 22.62
N SER A 214 10.92 12.57 23.32
CA SER A 214 10.94 12.92 24.73
C SER A 214 10.19 11.89 25.55
N ALA A 215 10.82 11.50 26.67
CA ALA A 215 10.20 10.66 27.70
C ALA A 215 9.23 11.42 28.60
N THR A 216 9.24 12.75 28.55
CA THR A 216 8.40 13.63 29.37
C THR A 216 7.16 14.09 28.61
N GLY A 217 6.11 14.45 29.35
CA GLY A 217 4.82 14.90 28.79
C GLY A 217 3.72 13.84 28.89
N LEU A 218 2.49 14.25 28.56
CA LEU A 218 1.29 13.40 28.69
C LEU A 218 1.29 12.21 27.73
N ARG A 219 1.94 12.34 26.57
CA ARG A 219 1.97 11.32 25.51
C ARG A 219 3.37 11.22 24.91
N PRO A 220 4.30 10.50 25.55
CA PRO A 220 5.65 10.28 25.02
C PRO A 220 5.61 9.66 23.62
N THR A 221 6.47 10.13 22.71
CA THR A 221 6.53 9.69 21.32
C THR A 221 7.95 9.67 20.81
N HIS A 222 8.20 8.87 19.76
CA HIS A 222 9.41 8.98 18.95
C HIS A 222 9.10 9.65 17.61
N THR A 223 10.04 10.45 17.10
CA THR A 223 9.98 10.86 15.69
C THR A 223 10.13 9.64 14.78
N PRO A 224 9.49 9.61 13.60
CA PRO A 224 9.55 8.43 12.73
C PRO A 224 10.98 8.06 12.30
N GLY A 225 11.84 9.03 12.01
CA GLY A 225 13.23 8.74 11.66
C GLY A 225 14.01 8.15 12.83
N LYS A 226 13.86 8.71 14.04
CA LYS A 226 14.52 8.16 15.23
C LYS A 226 14.00 6.77 15.60
N PHE A 227 12.69 6.56 15.49
CA PHE A 227 12.07 5.27 15.71
C PHE A 227 12.65 4.20 14.78
N ALA A 228 12.68 4.48 13.46
CA ALA A 228 13.21 3.55 12.46
C ALA A 228 14.70 3.24 12.68
N GLU A 229 15.51 4.26 13.01
CA GLU A 229 16.91 4.07 13.37
C GLU A 229 17.08 3.10 14.56
N LEU A 230 16.30 3.30 15.62
CA LEU A 230 16.37 2.48 16.83
C LEU A 230 15.81 1.06 16.58
N VAL A 231 14.81 0.88 15.73
CA VAL A 231 14.33 -0.44 15.27
C VAL A 231 15.45 -1.19 14.57
N ALA A 232 16.15 -0.54 13.63
CA ALA A 232 17.26 -1.14 12.90
C ALA A 232 18.45 -1.50 13.84
N ARG A 233 18.74 -0.64 14.84
CA ARG A 233 19.75 -0.95 15.85
C ARG A 233 19.36 -2.14 16.73
N ALA A 234 18.08 -2.26 17.08
CA ALA A 234 17.59 -3.38 17.89
C ALA A 234 17.61 -4.72 17.14
N ASN A 235 17.36 -4.69 15.82
CA ASN A 235 17.45 -5.86 14.96
C ASN A 235 17.93 -5.48 13.54
N PRO A 236 19.25 -5.44 13.30
CA PRO A 236 19.81 -5.06 11.99
C PRO A 236 19.55 -6.08 10.88
N ARG A 237 19.04 -7.27 11.21
CA ARG A 237 18.67 -8.34 10.27
C ARG A 237 17.14 -8.51 10.17
N LEU A 238 16.37 -7.54 10.63
CA LEU A 238 14.91 -7.59 10.57
C LEU A 238 14.44 -7.77 9.13
N LYS A 239 13.62 -8.80 8.92
CA LYS A 239 13.06 -9.11 7.59
C LYS A 239 11.76 -8.35 7.40
N PHE A 240 11.59 -7.77 6.22
CA PHE A 240 10.37 -7.12 5.75
C PHE A 240 10.45 -6.93 4.22
N ASP A 241 9.31 -6.73 3.56
CA ASP A 241 9.26 -6.51 2.12
C ASP A 241 9.14 -5.01 1.78
N ALA A 242 8.51 -4.21 2.66
CA ALA A 242 8.39 -2.77 2.54
C ALA A 242 8.43 -2.08 3.92
N TRP A 243 8.67 -0.77 3.92
CA TRP A 243 8.45 0.09 5.09
C TRP A 243 7.16 0.89 4.87
N SER A 244 6.22 0.85 5.80
CA SER A 244 5.01 1.68 5.75
C SER A 244 5.14 2.93 6.62
N HIS A 245 4.52 4.01 6.16
CA HIS A 245 4.59 5.31 6.80
C HIS A 245 3.34 6.15 6.52
N HIS A 246 2.94 6.99 7.47
CA HIS A 246 1.81 7.92 7.39
C HIS A 246 2.32 9.38 7.32
N PRO A 247 2.73 9.89 6.16
CA PRO A 247 3.37 11.20 6.01
C PRO A 247 2.38 12.36 6.04
N TYR A 248 1.44 12.37 6.99
CA TYR A 248 0.45 13.44 7.15
C TYR A 248 1.07 14.84 7.20
N PRO A 249 0.34 15.86 6.76
CA PRO A 249 0.76 17.24 6.96
C PRO A 249 0.83 17.57 8.46
N PHE A 250 1.76 18.44 8.86
CA PHE A 250 1.94 18.81 10.26
C PHE A 250 0.80 19.67 10.81
N ASN A 251 0.22 20.50 9.94
CA ASN A 251 -1.03 21.19 10.22
C ASN A 251 -2.04 20.81 9.13
N PRO A 252 -3.34 20.73 9.42
CA PRO A 252 -4.35 20.28 8.45
C PRO A 252 -4.32 21.04 7.13
N ASN A 253 -3.96 22.32 7.13
CA ASN A 253 -3.89 23.17 5.92
C ASN A 253 -2.49 23.29 5.28
N SER A 254 -1.49 22.59 5.80
CA SER A 254 -0.15 22.57 5.20
C SER A 254 -0.14 21.85 3.85
N PRO A 255 0.57 22.39 2.84
CA PRO A 255 0.61 21.75 1.53
C PRO A 255 1.40 20.44 1.54
N PRO A 256 1.09 19.48 0.65
CA PRO A 256 1.84 18.22 0.51
C PRO A 256 3.35 18.40 0.33
N ARG A 257 3.76 19.54 -0.25
CA ARG A 257 5.18 19.89 -0.49
C ARG A 257 5.92 20.40 0.74
N GLN A 258 5.25 20.52 1.89
CA GLN A 258 5.91 21.03 3.09
C GLN A 258 6.98 20.06 3.58
N VAL A 259 8.22 20.51 3.58
CA VAL A 259 9.34 19.84 4.24
C VAL A 259 9.27 20.13 5.75
N VAL A 260 9.49 19.11 6.56
CA VAL A 260 9.46 19.22 8.03
C VAL A 260 10.87 19.01 8.60
N LYS A 261 11.05 19.49 9.84
CA LYS A 261 12.34 19.32 10.54
C LYS A 261 12.59 17.82 10.80
N TRP A 262 13.71 17.32 10.31
CA TRP A 262 14.20 15.98 10.59
C TRP A 262 14.46 15.78 12.09
N PRO A 263 14.17 14.63 12.70
CA PRO A 263 13.79 13.33 12.09
C PRO A 263 12.27 13.10 11.96
N ASN A 264 11.42 14.14 11.99
CA ASN A 264 10.04 14.03 11.54
C ASN A 264 10.01 13.84 10.01
N VAL A 265 8.96 13.19 9.48
CA VAL A 265 8.89 12.84 8.05
C VAL A 265 7.51 13.18 7.49
N SER A 266 7.46 14.18 6.61
CA SER A 266 6.30 14.49 5.76
C SER A 266 6.43 13.84 4.40
N LEU A 267 5.41 13.96 3.54
CA LEU A 267 5.46 13.46 2.16
C LEU A 267 6.68 14.00 1.39
N ALA A 268 6.99 15.29 1.54
CA ALA A 268 8.14 15.93 0.90
C ALA A 268 9.50 15.49 1.48
N SER A 269 9.52 14.88 2.66
CA SER A 269 10.74 14.41 3.33
C SER A 269 11.06 12.93 3.04
N LEU A 270 10.20 12.22 2.30
CA LEU A 270 10.37 10.78 2.01
C LEU A 270 11.70 10.45 1.30
N PRO A 271 12.26 11.25 0.38
CA PRO A 271 13.56 10.92 -0.21
C PRO A 271 14.68 10.79 0.82
N ARG A 272 14.73 11.68 1.81
CA ARG A 272 15.70 11.56 2.91
C ARG A 272 15.43 10.33 3.79
N PHE A 273 14.17 10.02 4.01
CA PHE A 273 13.79 8.85 4.81
C PHE A 273 14.17 7.54 4.12
N ASP A 274 13.94 7.43 2.81
CA ASP A 274 14.34 6.29 1.97
C ASP A 274 15.85 6.03 2.07
N GLU A 275 16.69 7.06 1.88
CA GLU A 275 18.15 6.93 2.01
C GLU A 275 18.57 6.52 3.43
N SER A 276 17.88 7.03 4.45
CA SER A 276 18.14 6.66 5.84
C SER A 276 17.77 5.20 6.11
N LEU A 277 16.61 4.73 5.64
CA LEU A 277 16.18 3.33 5.77
C LEU A 277 17.15 2.37 5.08
N LYS A 278 17.60 2.70 3.86
CA LYS A 278 18.61 1.91 3.14
C LYS A 278 19.90 1.77 3.96
N THR A 279 20.35 2.87 4.52
CA THR A 279 21.57 2.92 5.35
C THR A 279 21.44 2.08 6.64
N TRP A 280 20.35 2.29 7.39
CA TRP A 280 20.17 1.63 8.69
C TRP A 280 19.94 0.13 8.58
N PHE A 281 19.17 -0.30 7.57
CA PHE A 281 18.88 -1.72 7.33
C PHE A 281 19.88 -2.38 6.36
N LYS A 282 20.90 -1.64 5.88
CA LYS A 282 21.95 -2.12 4.95
C LYS A 282 21.34 -2.75 3.68
N ARG A 283 20.34 -2.09 3.09
CA ARG A 283 19.61 -2.56 1.91
C ARG A 283 19.86 -1.64 0.72
N LYS A 284 19.91 -2.22 -0.49
CA LYS A 284 20.03 -1.45 -1.75
C LYS A 284 18.74 -0.69 -2.09
N SER A 285 17.59 -1.23 -1.68
CA SER A 285 16.28 -0.63 -1.88
C SER A 285 15.36 -0.98 -0.71
N VAL A 286 14.48 -0.05 -0.35
CA VAL A 286 13.41 -0.23 0.62
C VAL A 286 12.14 0.35 0.00
N PRO A 287 11.22 -0.49 -0.52
CA PRO A 287 9.93 0.01 -0.97
C PRO A 287 9.21 0.71 0.18
N ILE A 288 8.63 1.88 -0.08
CA ILE A 288 7.81 2.61 0.90
C ILE A 288 6.34 2.50 0.50
N TRP A 289 5.49 2.12 1.45
CA TRP A 289 4.04 2.17 1.34
C TRP A 289 3.51 3.31 2.18
N ILE A 290 2.81 4.25 1.53
CA ILE A 290 2.06 5.29 2.21
C ILE A 290 0.70 4.68 2.54
N THR A 291 0.56 4.18 3.77
CA THR A 291 -0.62 3.42 4.21
C THR A 291 -1.72 4.30 4.81
N GLU A 292 -1.41 5.56 5.10
CA GLU A 292 -2.37 6.62 5.38
C GLU A 292 -1.84 7.98 4.94
N TYR A 293 -2.71 8.78 4.33
CA TYR A 293 -2.49 10.20 4.04
C TYR A 293 -3.83 10.90 3.83
N GLY A 294 -3.96 12.14 4.27
CA GLY A 294 -5.19 12.89 4.08
C GLY A 294 -5.08 14.34 4.53
N HIS A 295 -6.07 15.13 4.14
CA HIS A 295 -6.27 16.52 4.58
C HIS A 295 -7.69 16.68 5.09
N GLN A 296 -7.84 17.07 6.35
CA GLN A 296 -9.12 17.42 6.95
C GLN A 296 -9.71 18.63 6.25
N THR A 297 -11.04 18.71 6.19
CA THR A 297 -11.74 19.76 5.46
C THR A 297 -12.56 20.69 6.36
N LYS A 298 -12.72 21.90 5.89
CA LYS A 298 -13.61 22.90 6.48
C LYS A 298 -14.74 23.21 5.50
N PRO A 299 -16.02 22.98 5.87
CA PRO A 299 -16.42 22.22 7.06
C PRO A 299 -16.03 20.76 6.99
N PRO A 300 -16.11 19.97 8.10
CA PRO A 300 -16.52 20.40 9.45
C PRO A 300 -15.35 20.85 10.34
N ASP A 301 -14.08 20.47 10.06
CA ASP A 301 -12.93 20.88 10.89
C ASP A 301 -12.57 22.35 10.67
N SER A 302 -12.58 23.14 11.74
CA SER A 302 -12.26 24.58 11.70
C SER A 302 -10.84 24.87 11.18
N LEU A 303 -9.89 23.96 11.37
CA LEU A 303 -8.49 24.05 10.92
C LEU A 303 -8.25 23.39 9.56
N GLY A 304 -9.27 22.74 9.00
CA GLY A 304 -9.20 22.04 7.73
C GLY A 304 -9.05 22.96 6.52
N VAL A 305 -8.84 22.34 5.36
CA VAL A 305 -8.79 23.03 4.06
C VAL A 305 -10.18 23.10 3.43
N SER A 306 -10.40 24.05 2.50
CA SER A 306 -11.62 24.05 1.69
C SER A 306 -11.68 22.80 0.79
N TYR A 307 -12.87 22.39 0.34
CA TYR A 307 -13.05 21.27 -0.58
C TYR A 307 -12.25 21.43 -1.89
N ALA A 308 -12.21 22.65 -2.43
CA ALA A 308 -11.39 22.93 -3.61
C ALA A 308 -9.89 22.72 -3.35
N LYS A 309 -9.41 23.12 -2.18
CA LYS A 309 -8.01 22.92 -1.77
C LYS A 309 -7.70 21.45 -1.49
N GLN A 310 -8.64 20.70 -0.88
CA GLN A 310 -8.51 19.26 -0.72
C GLN A 310 -8.36 18.56 -2.07
N ALA A 311 -9.20 18.89 -3.04
CA ALA A 311 -9.13 18.32 -4.39
C ALA A 311 -7.77 18.60 -5.06
N ALA A 312 -7.23 19.81 -4.91
CA ALA A 312 -5.90 20.16 -5.40
C ALA A 312 -4.80 19.37 -4.67
N TYR A 313 -4.93 19.17 -3.36
CA TYR A 313 -3.96 18.44 -2.55
C TYR A 313 -4.01 16.92 -2.78
N ILE A 314 -5.17 16.33 -3.10
CA ILE A 314 -5.30 14.96 -3.59
C ILE A 314 -4.42 14.76 -4.83
N GLN A 315 -4.60 15.59 -5.85
CA GLN A 315 -3.80 15.50 -7.07
C GLN A 315 -2.31 15.69 -6.78
N GLN A 316 -1.96 16.71 -5.98
CA GLN A 316 -0.57 17.03 -5.68
C GLN A 316 0.12 15.90 -4.90
N SER A 317 -0.53 15.34 -3.87
CA SER A 317 0.04 14.29 -3.03
C SER A 317 0.23 12.98 -3.80
N ILE A 318 -0.76 12.56 -4.60
CA ILE A 318 -0.65 11.36 -5.43
C ILE A 318 0.45 11.53 -6.49
N SER A 319 0.51 12.70 -7.16
CA SER A 319 1.56 12.97 -8.15
C SER A 319 2.95 12.99 -7.53
N MET A 320 3.10 13.57 -6.32
CA MET A 320 4.38 13.56 -5.59
C MET A 320 4.79 12.13 -5.21
N ALA A 321 3.88 11.34 -4.64
CA ALA A 321 4.15 9.95 -4.30
C ALA A 321 4.58 9.16 -5.54
N ALA A 322 3.88 9.31 -6.66
CA ALA A 322 4.21 8.66 -7.93
C ALA A 322 5.55 9.12 -8.54
N SER A 323 6.04 10.31 -8.19
CA SER A 323 7.36 10.78 -8.63
C SER A 323 8.53 10.11 -7.88
N TYR A 324 8.27 9.40 -6.79
CA TYR A 324 9.27 8.71 -6.00
C TYR A 324 9.37 7.24 -6.43
N PRO A 325 10.47 6.77 -7.04
CA PRO A 325 10.58 5.41 -7.57
C PRO A 325 10.50 4.31 -6.52
N PHE A 326 10.69 4.66 -5.24
CA PHE A 326 10.61 3.75 -4.11
C PHE A 326 9.21 3.66 -3.49
N VAL A 327 8.21 4.49 -3.93
CA VAL A 327 6.83 4.44 -3.45
C VAL A 327 5.98 3.59 -4.38
N ASN A 328 5.38 2.51 -3.85
CA ASN A 328 4.54 1.59 -4.64
C ASN A 328 3.07 1.57 -4.20
N MET A 329 2.73 2.24 -3.10
CA MET A 329 1.37 2.27 -2.56
C MET A 329 1.08 3.63 -1.93
N PHE A 330 -0.14 4.14 -2.18
CA PHE A 330 -0.66 5.37 -1.60
C PHE A 330 -2.13 5.17 -1.20
N ILE A 331 -2.40 5.24 0.10
CA ILE A 331 -3.74 5.09 0.66
C ILE A 331 -4.23 6.43 1.21
N TRP A 332 -5.33 6.91 0.65
CA TRP A 332 -6.03 8.09 1.18
C TRP A 332 -6.88 7.69 2.38
N PHE A 333 -6.77 8.41 3.46
CA PHE A 333 -7.55 8.28 4.70
C PHE A 333 -8.46 9.50 4.86
N VAL A 334 -9.80 9.41 4.79
CA VAL A 334 -10.69 8.27 4.63
C VAL A 334 -11.50 8.39 3.32
N TYR A 335 -12.40 7.43 3.01
CA TYR A 335 -13.32 7.50 1.86
C TYR A 335 -14.45 8.51 2.11
N GLN A 336 -15.14 8.40 3.25
CA GLN A 336 -16.26 9.24 3.64
C GLN A 336 -16.10 9.69 5.10
N ASP A 337 -16.49 10.92 5.43
CA ASP A 337 -16.51 11.37 6.82
C ASP A 337 -17.51 10.55 7.65
N ASP A 338 -17.18 10.29 8.91
CA ASP A 338 -18.03 9.57 9.85
C ASP A 338 -18.11 10.32 11.19
N GLN A 339 -19.31 10.33 11.81
CA GLN A 339 -19.55 11.01 13.12
C GLN A 339 -18.66 10.47 14.24
N GLY A 340 -18.31 9.19 14.18
CA GLY A 340 -17.50 8.54 15.20
C GLY A 340 -15.99 8.79 15.08
N GLN A 341 -15.54 9.44 14.00
CA GLN A 341 -14.13 9.64 13.68
C GLN A 341 -13.77 11.12 13.70
N PRO A 342 -12.75 11.52 14.47
CA PRO A 342 -12.33 12.93 14.53
C PRO A 342 -11.51 13.38 13.30
N TRP A 343 -11.40 12.54 12.25
CA TRP A 343 -10.53 12.79 11.10
C TRP A 343 -11.36 12.93 9.81
N GLU A 344 -11.74 14.13 9.49
CA GLU A 344 -12.71 14.48 8.44
C GLU A 344 -12.03 14.78 7.10
N SER A 345 -11.22 13.83 6.64
CA SER A 345 -10.50 13.91 5.36
C SER A 345 -11.17 13.13 4.22
N GLY A 346 -12.39 12.65 4.42
CA GLY A 346 -13.17 11.95 3.39
C GLY A 346 -13.27 12.74 2.09
N VAL A 347 -13.39 12.05 0.96
CA VAL A 347 -13.74 12.68 -0.32
C VAL A 347 -15.24 12.91 -0.44
N TYR A 348 -16.02 12.27 0.44
CA TYR A 348 -17.45 12.48 0.64
C TYR A 348 -17.70 13.02 2.06
N THR A 349 -18.76 13.82 2.19
CA THR A 349 -19.25 14.28 3.49
C THR A 349 -19.89 13.10 4.24
N GLN A 350 -20.19 13.30 5.51
CA GLN A 350 -20.92 12.34 6.32
C GLN A 350 -22.27 11.91 5.70
N SER A 351 -22.98 12.82 5.02
CA SER A 351 -24.23 12.52 4.32
C SER A 351 -24.04 11.80 2.99
N GLY A 352 -22.79 11.52 2.55
CA GLY A 352 -22.48 10.90 1.28
C GLY A 352 -22.40 11.87 0.10
N SER A 353 -22.54 13.17 0.34
CA SER A 353 -22.38 14.19 -0.72
C SER A 353 -20.91 14.37 -1.09
N SER A 354 -20.61 14.60 -2.37
CA SER A 354 -19.24 14.87 -2.81
C SER A 354 -18.68 16.14 -2.20
N LYS A 355 -17.45 16.10 -1.69
CA LYS A 355 -16.72 17.30 -1.28
C LYS A 355 -16.15 18.03 -2.51
N GLY A 356 -17.04 18.72 -3.23
CA GLY A 356 -16.71 19.40 -4.48
C GLY A 356 -16.14 18.41 -5.52
N SER A 357 -14.97 18.72 -6.06
CA SER A 357 -14.32 17.87 -7.07
C SER A 357 -13.37 16.81 -6.48
N SER A 358 -13.31 16.60 -5.16
CA SER A 358 -12.39 15.65 -4.53
C SER A 358 -12.51 14.21 -5.05
N PRO A 359 -13.73 13.61 -5.20
CA PRO A 359 -13.85 12.27 -5.75
C PRO A 359 -13.37 12.18 -7.22
N ALA A 360 -13.74 13.14 -8.05
CA ALA A 360 -13.34 13.19 -9.45
C ALA A 360 -11.81 13.38 -9.59
N ARG A 361 -11.22 14.19 -8.72
CA ARG A 361 -9.77 14.43 -8.71
C ARG A 361 -9.00 13.20 -8.26
N PHE A 362 -9.50 12.46 -7.26
CA PHE A 362 -8.95 11.16 -6.85
C PHE A 362 -8.98 10.19 -8.03
N LYS A 363 -10.15 10.00 -8.64
CA LYS A 363 -10.33 9.11 -9.80
C LYS A 363 -9.36 9.41 -10.94
N ALA A 364 -9.21 10.67 -11.30
CA ALA A 364 -8.30 11.11 -12.37
C ALA A 364 -6.82 10.87 -12.02
N SER A 365 -6.45 11.00 -10.74
CA SER A 365 -5.07 10.82 -10.29
C SER A 365 -4.69 9.35 -10.10
N ALA A 366 -5.61 8.51 -9.63
CA ALA A 366 -5.36 7.09 -9.34
C ALA A 366 -5.34 6.22 -10.61
N GLY A 367 -6.26 6.45 -11.55
CA GLY A 367 -6.44 5.58 -12.71
C GLY A 367 -5.18 5.34 -13.56
N PRO A 368 -4.40 6.36 -13.92
CA PRO A 368 -3.17 6.17 -14.71
C PRO A 368 -2.08 5.35 -13.99
N LEU A 369 -2.14 5.24 -12.67
CA LEU A 369 -1.13 4.57 -11.84
C LEU A 369 -1.44 3.09 -11.57
N ASP A 370 -2.61 2.61 -11.97
CA ASP A 370 -3.10 1.26 -11.67
C ASP A 370 -2.12 0.15 -12.11
N PRO A 371 -1.56 -0.63 -11.17
CA PRO A 371 -0.61 -1.70 -11.50
C PRO A 371 -1.23 -2.88 -12.25
N ARG A 372 -2.56 -3.03 -12.25
CA ARG A 372 -3.25 -4.07 -13.03
C ARG A 372 -3.04 -3.87 -14.53
N ASN A 373 -2.75 -2.65 -14.95
CA ASN A 373 -2.40 -2.25 -16.32
C ASN A 373 -0.89 -1.91 -16.40
N GLY A 374 -0.05 -2.80 -15.91
CA GLY A 374 1.35 -2.55 -15.63
C GLY A 374 2.29 -2.55 -16.83
N ILE A 375 3.60 -2.42 -16.54
CA ILE A 375 4.69 -2.53 -17.49
C ILE A 375 5.43 -3.86 -17.21
N VAL A 376 5.69 -4.61 -18.28
CA VAL A 376 6.43 -5.86 -18.23
C VAL A 376 7.72 -5.70 -19.03
N LEU A 377 8.86 -5.89 -18.38
CA LEU A 377 10.15 -5.92 -19.04
C LEU A 377 10.42 -7.34 -19.56
N VAL A 378 10.74 -7.45 -20.82
CA VAL A 378 10.99 -8.73 -21.49
C VAL A 378 12.32 -8.65 -22.24
N ARG A 379 13.18 -9.63 -22.08
CA ARG A 379 14.46 -9.70 -22.79
C ARG A 379 14.21 -9.69 -24.30
N GLY A 380 14.93 -8.84 -25.03
CA GLY A 380 14.93 -8.84 -26.49
C GLY A 380 15.34 -10.19 -27.05
N GLY A 381 14.74 -10.60 -28.16
CA GLY A 381 14.89 -11.92 -28.74
C GLY A 381 13.97 -13.00 -28.16
N THR A 382 13.09 -12.68 -27.18
CA THR A 382 12.11 -13.62 -26.65
C THR A 382 10.97 -13.82 -27.65
N PRO A 383 10.76 -15.04 -28.21
CA PRO A 383 9.77 -15.25 -29.29
C PRO A 383 8.33 -15.42 -28.77
N THR A 384 8.16 -15.83 -27.53
CA THR A 384 6.85 -16.09 -26.91
C THR A 384 6.85 -15.64 -25.46
N PRO A 385 6.80 -14.32 -25.18
CA PRO A 385 6.84 -13.83 -23.81
C PRO A 385 5.64 -14.32 -23.00
N LEU A 386 5.91 -14.69 -21.73
CA LEU A 386 4.91 -15.07 -20.76
C LEU A 386 4.62 -13.87 -19.86
N VAL A 387 3.35 -13.49 -19.74
CA VAL A 387 2.91 -12.41 -18.85
C VAL A 387 1.88 -12.93 -17.87
N ASN A 388 1.86 -12.37 -16.66
CA ASN A 388 0.87 -12.67 -15.63
C ASN A 388 -0.13 -11.53 -15.51
N LEU A 389 -1.40 -11.88 -15.39
CA LEU A 389 -2.51 -10.96 -15.30
C LEU A 389 -3.20 -11.10 -13.95
N TYR A 390 -3.55 -9.99 -13.36
CA TYR A 390 -4.33 -9.96 -12.12
C TYR A 390 -5.80 -10.27 -12.41
N THR A 391 -6.39 -11.14 -11.59
CA THR A 391 -7.78 -11.63 -11.76
C THR A 391 -8.51 -11.73 -10.42
N ARG A 392 -8.38 -10.72 -9.55
CA ARG A 392 -8.95 -10.78 -8.18
C ARG A 392 -10.44 -11.11 -8.20
N ARG A 393 -11.18 -10.51 -9.10
CA ARG A 393 -12.61 -10.77 -9.25
C ARG A 393 -12.91 -12.25 -9.47
N TYR A 394 -12.15 -12.93 -10.32
CA TYR A 394 -12.38 -14.36 -10.56
C TYR A 394 -12.04 -15.21 -9.33
N CYS A 395 -11.03 -14.83 -8.55
CA CYS A 395 -10.74 -15.53 -7.29
C CYS A 395 -11.81 -15.37 -6.22
N ALA A 396 -12.56 -14.29 -6.25
CA ALA A 396 -13.66 -14.07 -5.33
C ALA A 396 -14.90 -14.93 -5.69
N THR A 397 -15.08 -15.22 -6.97
CA THR A 397 -16.27 -15.92 -7.51
C THR A 397 -15.99 -17.37 -7.94
N ASP A 398 -14.77 -17.71 -8.29
CA ASP A 398 -14.38 -19.01 -8.86
C ASP A 398 -13.29 -19.69 -8.04
N PRO A 399 -13.33 -21.03 -7.91
CA PRO A 399 -12.27 -21.79 -7.27
C PRO A 399 -10.92 -21.66 -8.01
N VAL A 400 -9.83 -21.76 -7.26
CA VAL A 400 -8.49 -21.92 -7.84
C VAL A 400 -8.47 -23.13 -8.75
N GLY A 401 -7.84 -23.00 -9.92
CA GLY A 401 -7.85 -24.03 -10.96
C GLY A 401 -8.95 -23.86 -12.01
N THR A 402 -9.96 -23.02 -11.79
CA THR A 402 -10.96 -22.69 -12.82
C THR A 402 -10.28 -22.14 -14.07
N THR A 403 -10.68 -22.65 -15.25
CA THR A 403 -10.12 -22.24 -16.53
C THR A 403 -10.81 -20.98 -17.04
N ILE A 404 -10.01 -19.96 -17.33
CA ILE A 404 -10.43 -18.67 -17.90
C ILE A 404 -10.06 -18.64 -19.38
N GLY A 405 -11.03 -18.29 -20.22
CA GLY A 405 -10.80 -17.96 -21.61
C GLY A 405 -10.23 -16.56 -21.79
N MET A 406 -9.34 -16.36 -22.75
CA MET A 406 -8.82 -15.04 -23.06
C MET A 406 -8.60 -14.83 -24.55
N THR A 407 -8.91 -13.64 -25.01
CA THR A 407 -8.47 -13.11 -26.31
C THR A 407 -7.47 -12.00 -26.07
N TRP A 408 -6.29 -12.12 -26.67
CA TRP A 408 -5.29 -11.07 -26.55
C TRP A 408 -4.87 -10.51 -27.91
N ARG A 409 -4.46 -9.24 -27.90
CA ARG A 409 -3.96 -8.51 -29.08
C ARG A 409 -2.70 -7.75 -28.69
N VAL A 410 -1.70 -7.75 -29.56
CA VAL A 410 -0.45 -6.99 -29.37
C VAL A 410 -0.28 -5.98 -30.49
N TYR A 411 0.06 -4.76 -30.09
CA TYR A 411 0.25 -3.63 -30.99
C TYR A 411 1.66 -3.06 -30.85
N ARG A 412 2.24 -2.62 -31.96
CA ARG A 412 3.47 -1.84 -32.01
C ARG A 412 3.22 -0.58 -32.86
N GLY A 413 3.45 0.63 -32.26
CA GLY A 413 3.18 1.90 -32.92
C GLY A 413 1.73 2.03 -33.43
N GLY A 414 0.75 1.49 -32.68
CA GLY A 414 -0.67 1.48 -33.07
C GLY A 414 -1.07 0.36 -34.05
N ARG A 415 -0.10 -0.31 -34.70
CA ARG A 415 -0.38 -1.41 -35.65
C ARG A 415 -0.52 -2.73 -34.91
N LEU A 416 -1.58 -3.49 -35.17
CA LEU A 416 -1.75 -4.87 -34.70
C LEU A 416 -0.68 -5.76 -35.32
N ILE A 417 0.06 -6.48 -34.47
CA ILE A 417 1.16 -7.38 -34.90
C ILE A 417 0.90 -8.84 -34.52
N ALA A 418 0.07 -9.10 -33.52
CA ALA A 418 -0.30 -10.45 -33.13
C ALA A 418 -1.66 -10.47 -32.41
N VAL A 419 -2.41 -11.54 -32.61
CA VAL A 419 -3.68 -11.85 -31.93
C VAL A 419 -3.79 -13.35 -31.78
N ASP A 420 -4.33 -13.80 -30.63
CA ASP A 420 -4.62 -15.21 -30.41
C ASP A 420 -5.67 -15.38 -29.31
N GLN A 421 -6.17 -16.59 -29.18
CA GLN A 421 -7.05 -17.02 -28.10
C GLN A 421 -6.40 -18.17 -27.36
N GLN A 422 -6.53 -18.17 -26.04
CA GLN A 422 -6.01 -19.24 -25.20
C GLN A 422 -6.82 -19.35 -23.91
N THR A 423 -6.59 -20.41 -23.17
CA THR A 423 -7.14 -20.62 -21.83
C THR A 423 -6.01 -20.68 -20.81
N SER A 424 -6.30 -20.31 -19.55
CA SER A 424 -5.37 -20.45 -18.45
C SER A 424 -6.13 -20.70 -17.16
N ALA A 425 -5.60 -21.55 -16.30
CA ALA A 425 -6.20 -21.79 -14.99
C ALA A 425 -5.87 -20.64 -14.02
N ILE A 426 -6.83 -20.30 -13.15
CA ILE A 426 -6.62 -19.38 -12.02
C ILE A 426 -5.61 -20.04 -11.07
N ARG A 427 -4.53 -19.33 -10.80
CA ARG A 427 -3.50 -19.76 -9.87
C ARG A 427 -3.86 -19.37 -8.45
N ILE A 428 -3.21 -20.03 -7.48
CA ILE A 428 -3.44 -19.80 -6.03
C ILE A 428 -3.20 -18.35 -5.59
N ASP A 429 -2.40 -17.59 -6.33
CA ASP A 429 -2.16 -16.15 -6.09
C ASP A 429 -3.11 -15.24 -6.88
N CYS A 430 -4.21 -15.80 -7.38
CA CYS A 430 -5.22 -15.10 -8.19
C CYS A 430 -4.65 -14.43 -9.44
N THR A 431 -3.69 -15.07 -10.08
CA THR A 431 -3.20 -14.64 -11.39
C THR A 431 -3.50 -15.73 -12.43
N ILE A 432 -3.58 -15.31 -13.68
CA ILE A 432 -3.52 -16.18 -14.85
C ILE A 432 -2.31 -15.83 -15.70
N SER A 433 -1.86 -16.78 -16.51
CA SER A 433 -0.71 -16.57 -17.39
C SER A 433 -1.13 -16.55 -18.85
N ALA A 434 -0.61 -15.59 -19.61
CA ALA A 434 -0.79 -15.49 -21.04
C ALA A 434 0.56 -15.65 -21.75
N ARG A 435 0.66 -16.60 -22.69
CA ARG A 435 1.80 -16.77 -23.56
C ARG A 435 1.53 -16.08 -24.89
N LEU A 436 2.28 -15.00 -25.16
CA LEU A 436 2.06 -14.15 -26.33
C LEU A 436 2.96 -14.64 -27.48
N ARG A 437 2.37 -14.94 -28.64
CA ARG A 437 3.07 -15.46 -29.82
C ARG A 437 3.57 -14.31 -30.70
N PHE A 438 4.60 -13.60 -30.26
CA PHE A 438 5.32 -12.61 -31.06
C PHE A 438 6.74 -12.44 -30.55
N ASN A 439 7.66 -12.00 -31.40
CA ASN A 439 9.07 -11.77 -31.02
C ASN A 439 9.26 -10.37 -30.43
N VAL A 440 9.79 -10.31 -29.20
CA VAL A 440 10.13 -9.04 -28.53
C VAL A 440 11.48 -8.57 -29.04
N VAL A 441 11.52 -7.37 -29.61
CA VAL A 441 12.75 -6.72 -30.08
C VAL A 441 13.28 -5.79 -29.01
N LYS A 442 14.60 -5.82 -28.76
CA LYS A 442 15.29 -4.93 -27.81
C LYS A 442 15.02 -3.46 -28.15
N GLY A 443 14.72 -2.65 -27.12
CA GLY A 443 14.44 -1.21 -27.26
C GLY A 443 13.04 -0.89 -27.78
N GLN A 444 12.22 -1.89 -28.18
CA GLN A 444 10.85 -1.68 -28.65
C GLN A 444 9.82 -1.74 -27.52
N THR A 445 8.74 -0.97 -27.72
CA THR A 445 7.57 -0.96 -26.81
C THR A 445 6.36 -1.49 -27.53
N TYR A 446 5.61 -2.35 -26.85
CA TYR A 446 4.38 -2.98 -27.32
C TYR A 446 3.24 -2.74 -26.33
N ILE A 447 2.03 -2.65 -26.84
CA ILE A 447 0.80 -2.64 -26.03
C ILE A 447 0.09 -3.97 -26.23
N ALA A 448 -0.07 -4.73 -25.15
CA ALA A 448 -0.87 -5.94 -25.13
C ALA A 448 -2.21 -5.66 -24.45
N THR A 449 -3.32 -6.00 -25.10
CA THR A 449 -4.68 -5.92 -24.55
C THR A 449 -5.24 -7.33 -24.40
N PHE A 450 -5.99 -7.56 -23.32
CA PHE A 450 -6.59 -8.83 -22.98
C PHE A 450 -8.07 -8.63 -22.68
N ALA A 451 -8.92 -9.43 -23.23
CA ALA A 451 -10.29 -9.67 -22.81
C ALA A 451 -10.36 -11.06 -22.18
N LEU A 452 -10.59 -11.11 -20.86
CA LEU A 452 -10.64 -12.34 -20.07
C LEU A 452 -12.10 -12.67 -19.78
N ASN A 453 -12.49 -13.92 -19.90
CA ASN A 453 -13.85 -14.38 -19.71
C ASN A 453 -13.89 -15.64 -18.84
N ASP A 454 -14.64 -15.59 -17.75
CA ASP A 454 -14.94 -16.73 -16.88
C ASP A 454 -16.18 -17.50 -17.37
N ARG A 455 -16.57 -18.53 -16.65
CA ARG A 455 -17.76 -19.36 -16.97
C ARG A 455 -19.08 -18.60 -16.79
N SER A 456 -19.11 -17.55 -15.98
CA SER A 456 -20.29 -16.70 -15.74
C SER A 456 -20.50 -15.63 -16.83
N GLY A 457 -19.56 -15.52 -17.77
CA GLY A 457 -19.58 -14.49 -18.83
C GLY A 457 -19.04 -13.12 -18.36
N ILE A 458 -18.49 -13.02 -17.16
CA ILE A 458 -17.87 -11.78 -16.67
C ILE A 458 -16.59 -11.53 -17.47
N VAL A 459 -16.51 -10.36 -18.10
CA VAL A 459 -15.35 -9.94 -18.88
C VAL A 459 -14.52 -8.93 -18.11
N LEU A 460 -13.26 -9.28 -17.87
CA LEU A 460 -12.24 -8.35 -17.36
C LEU A 460 -11.30 -7.93 -18.49
N ASN A 461 -11.12 -6.62 -18.66
CA ASN A 461 -10.17 -6.07 -19.60
C ASN A 461 -8.84 -5.72 -18.89
N ARG A 462 -7.71 -6.08 -19.53
CA ARG A 462 -6.37 -5.76 -19.06
C ARG A 462 -5.56 -5.15 -20.19
N ARG A 463 -4.65 -4.27 -19.82
CA ARG A 463 -3.69 -3.66 -20.75
C ARG A 463 -2.31 -3.67 -20.14
N LEU A 464 -1.34 -4.25 -20.84
CA LEU A 464 0.06 -4.23 -20.43
C LEU A 464 0.91 -3.48 -21.45
N THR A 465 1.92 -2.78 -20.96
CA THR A 465 3.01 -2.26 -21.77
C THR A 465 4.17 -3.24 -21.69
N ILE A 466 4.62 -3.80 -22.81
CA ILE A 466 5.77 -4.70 -22.87
C ILE A 466 6.95 -3.92 -23.43
N ARG A 467 8.08 -3.88 -22.72
CA ARG A 467 9.31 -3.25 -23.17
C ARG A 467 10.40 -4.29 -23.36
N GLY A 468 10.99 -4.32 -24.56
CA GLY A 468 12.16 -5.15 -24.86
C GLY A 468 13.43 -4.54 -24.23
N THR A 469 14.12 -5.30 -23.36
CA THR A 469 15.36 -4.90 -22.68
C THR A 469 16.58 -5.61 -23.24
#